data_f71a921074d6594df6bb543dd7c90f6a
#
_entry.id   f71a921074d6594df6bb543dd7c90f6a
#
_cell.length_a   1.000
_cell.length_b   1.000
_cell.length_c   1.000
_cell.angle_alpha   90.00
_cell.angle_beta   90.00
_cell.angle_gamma   90.00
#
_symmetry.space_group_name_H-M   'P 1'
#
loop_
_entity.id
_entity.type
_entity.pdbx_description
1 polymer ?
#
loop_
_entity_poly.entity_id
_entity_poly.type
_entity_poly.pdbx_seq_one_letter_code
_entity_poly.pdbx_strand_id
1 'polypeptide(L)'
;MHHHLSSMVTERQQGRVRLRFSDLMEEEFRQVYAERNYPKIRQILIASAALILVSLIIGVVRATLSWPTAVYMLGFTLPVLMATLLQTYKEASYRRSQALLALTTFLLGLICVSLSLRGSLYGAAYHFAATVAWVFMVWVVLGLQFRYAAATAVALSFSYVWGQLSWDFPRNELYFSVIGLLTVNIIGGYCCYQLESALRQAFHESRLLNELAERDGLTRLYNRRRFDHNVERLWRQSRRDQSQLTLMMVDIDHFKAYNDCYGHQAGDDALVRVAEVIAGCAQRPLD
;
A
#
# COMPACT_ATOMS: atom_id res chain seq x y z
N MET A 1 -10.48 23.44 -18.23
CA MET A 1 -9.73 23.63 -16.98
C MET A 1 -10.60 23.50 -15.73
N HIS A 2 -11.75 24.19 -15.61
CA HIS A 2 -12.65 24.09 -14.45
C HIS A 2 -13.21 22.67 -14.18
N HIS A 3 -13.59 21.92 -15.21
CA HIS A 3 -14.11 20.56 -15.09
C HIS A 3 -13.06 19.56 -14.56
N HIS A 4 -11.79 19.74 -14.94
CA HIS A 4 -10.68 18.88 -14.48
C HIS A 4 -10.34 19.12 -13.00
N LEU A 5 -10.36 20.38 -12.57
CA LEU A 5 -10.12 20.75 -11.17
C LEU A 5 -11.26 20.29 -10.25
N SER A 6 -12.51 20.35 -10.69
CA SER A 6 -13.65 19.89 -9.91
C SER A 6 -13.65 18.35 -9.74
N SER A 7 -13.27 17.59 -10.76
CA SER A 7 -13.13 16.13 -10.66
C SER A 7 -12.00 15.74 -9.71
N MET A 8 -10.86 16.42 -9.72
CA MET A 8 -9.73 16.19 -8.81
C MET A 8 -10.08 16.48 -7.35
N VAL A 9 -10.85 17.55 -7.07
CA VAL A 9 -11.30 17.86 -5.70
C VAL A 9 -12.25 16.78 -5.19
N THR A 10 -13.14 16.28 -6.05
CA THR A 10 -14.07 15.20 -5.70
C THR A 10 -13.33 13.87 -5.44
N GLU A 11 -12.33 13.54 -6.24
CA GLU A 11 -11.47 12.35 -6.04
C GLU A 11 -10.64 12.45 -4.75
N ARG A 12 -10.13 13.64 -4.42
CA ARG A 12 -9.44 13.90 -3.14
C ARG A 12 -10.36 13.62 -1.95
N GLN A 13 -11.59 14.11 -1.98
CA GLN A 13 -12.57 13.88 -0.92
C GLN A 13 -12.97 12.40 -0.84
N GLN A 14 -13.17 11.72 -1.95
CA GLN A 14 -13.50 10.30 -1.98
C GLN A 14 -12.34 9.42 -1.48
N GLY A 15 -11.10 9.71 -1.89
CA GLY A 15 -9.91 9.01 -1.41
C GLY A 15 -9.71 9.13 0.10
N ARG A 16 -10.03 10.29 0.67
CA ARG A 16 -9.88 10.55 2.09
C ARG A 16 -11.00 9.95 2.94
N VAL A 17 -12.25 10.09 2.53
CA VAL A 17 -13.42 9.66 3.32
C VAL A 17 -13.72 8.17 3.11
N ARG A 18 -13.62 7.66 1.87
CA ARG A 18 -13.97 6.28 1.52
C ARG A 18 -12.77 5.34 1.44
N LEU A 19 -11.53 5.83 1.62
CA LEU A 19 -10.29 5.07 1.42
C LEU A 19 -10.29 4.32 0.08
N ARG A 20 -10.79 4.97 -0.98
CA ARG A 20 -10.85 4.40 -2.33
C ARG A 20 -10.83 5.51 -3.37
N PHE A 21 -10.01 5.36 -4.39
CA PHE A 21 -10.00 6.18 -5.59
C PHE A 21 -10.90 5.60 -6.69
N SER A 22 -10.98 6.30 -7.85
CA SER A 22 -11.48 5.70 -9.08
C SER A 22 -10.65 4.46 -9.45
N ASP A 23 -11.22 3.51 -10.21
CA ASP A 23 -10.59 2.20 -10.41
C ASP A 23 -9.18 2.30 -11.03
N LEU A 24 -8.96 3.24 -11.95
CA LEU A 24 -7.67 3.45 -12.62
C LEU A 24 -6.63 4.06 -11.65
N MET A 25 -7.00 5.08 -10.89
CA MET A 25 -6.14 5.71 -9.89
C MET A 25 -5.89 4.77 -8.71
N GLU A 26 -6.84 3.93 -8.35
CA GLU A 26 -6.69 2.92 -7.31
C GLU A 26 -5.63 1.87 -7.69
N GLU A 27 -5.55 1.48 -8.98
CA GLU A 27 -4.53 0.54 -9.44
C GLU A 27 -3.13 1.16 -9.40
N GLU A 28 -2.99 2.42 -9.84
CA GLU A 28 -1.72 3.16 -9.73
C GLU A 28 -1.29 3.32 -8.25
N PHE A 29 -2.23 3.72 -7.38
CA PHE A 29 -1.96 3.82 -5.94
C PHE A 29 -1.46 2.50 -5.37
N ARG A 30 -2.07 1.37 -5.75
CA ARG A 30 -1.68 0.04 -5.28
C ARG A 30 -0.29 -0.35 -5.72
N GLN A 31 0.12 0.00 -6.94
CA GLN A 31 1.48 -0.26 -7.43
C GLN A 31 2.49 0.51 -6.61
N VAL A 32 2.30 1.82 -6.44
CA VAL A 32 3.19 2.68 -5.64
C VAL A 32 3.23 2.23 -4.17
N TYR A 33 2.07 1.86 -3.62
CA TYR A 33 1.99 1.33 -2.25
C TYR A 33 2.77 0.02 -2.10
N ALA A 34 2.66 -0.90 -3.07
CA ALA A 34 3.37 -2.16 -3.09
C ALA A 34 4.88 -1.95 -3.15
N GLU A 35 5.36 -1.16 -4.09
CA GLU A 35 6.78 -0.85 -4.25
C GLU A 35 7.40 -0.29 -2.96
N ARG A 36 6.68 0.59 -2.28
CA ARG A 36 7.15 1.24 -1.05
C ARG A 36 7.13 0.33 0.17
N ASN A 37 6.12 -0.55 0.29
CA ASN A 37 5.89 -1.33 1.52
C ASN A 37 6.40 -2.77 1.45
N TYR A 38 6.47 -3.40 0.27
CA TYR A 38 6.92 -4.79 0.16
C TYR A 38 8.32 -5.05 0.73
N PRO A 39 9.34 -4.18 0.57
CA PRO A 39 10.63 -4.40 1.21
C PRO A 39 10.53 -4.53 2.74
N LYS A 40 9.72 -3.68 3.38
CA LYS A 40 9.49 -3.72 4.82
C LYS A 40 8.70 -4.98 5.23
N ILE A 41 7.66 -5.31 4.48
CA ILE A 41 6.86 -6.52 4.70
C ILE A 41 7.73 -7.78 4.61
N ARG A 42 8.64 -7.87 3.64
CA ARG A 42 9.61 -8.97 3.51
C ARG A 42 10.47 -9.14 4.76
N GLN A 43 11.01 -8.04 5.28
CA GLN A 43 11.80 -8.06 6.50
C GLN A 43 11.00 -8.59 7.69
N ILE A 44 9.74 -8.14 7.85
CA ILE A 44 8.85 -8.61 8.91
C ILE A 44 8.54 -10.09 8.75
N LEU A 45 8.23 -10.57 7.54
CA LEU A 45 7.94 -11.97 7.27
C LEU A 45 9.16 -12.88 7.55
N ILE A 46 10.36 -12.45 7.14
CA ILE A 46 11.60 -13.17 7.43
C ILE A 46 11.88 -13.24 8.95
N ALA A 47 11.73 -12.11 9.64
CA ALA A 47 11.86 -12.07 11.09
C ALA A 47 10.83 -12.96 11.80
N SER A 48 9.58 -12.98 11.31
CA SER A 48 8.53 -13.87 11.82
C SER A 48 8.86 -15.34 11.60
N ALA A 49 9.40 -15.71 10.44
CA ALA A 49 9.85 -17.08 10.17
C ALA A 49 10.98 -17.51 11.13
N ALA A 50 11.97 -16.64 11.33
CA ALA A 50 13.06 -16.89 12.27
C ALA A 50 12.53 -17.06 13.71
N LEU A 51 11.58 -16.21 14.13
CA LEU A 51 10.96 -16.31 15.46
C LEU A 51 10.19 -17.62 15.65
N ILE A 52 9.46 -18.07 14.62
CA ILE A 52 8.78 -19.38 14.65
C ILE A 52 9.80 -20.52 14.83
N LEU A 53 10.88 -20.51 14.05
CA LEU A 53 11.93 -21.54 14.16
C LEU A 53 12.59 -21.54 15.53
N VAL A 54 12.92 -20.37 16.08
CA VAL A 54 13.48 -20.24 17.44
C VAL A 54 12.49 -20.76 18.48
N SER A 55 11.21 -20.41 18.37
CA SER A 55 10.18 -20.90 19.32
C SER A 55 9.96 -22.42 19.25
N LEU A 56 10.06 -23.01 18.07
CA LEU A 56 10.04 -24.47 17.88
C LEU A 56 11.24 -25.14 18.54
N ILE A 57 12.47 -24.61 18.33
CA ILE A 57 13.68 -25.15 18.95
C ILE A 57 13.59 -25.09 20.49
N ILE A 58 13.19 -23.92 21.02
CA ILE A 58 13.02 -23.75 22.47
C ILE A 58 11.96 -24.75 23.02
N GLY A 59 10.84 -24.89 22.29
CA GLY A 59 9.75 -25.78 22.68
C GLY A 59 10.17 -27.24 22.71
N VAL A 60 11.02 -27.69 21.78
CA VAL A 60 11.60 -29.04 21.75
C VAL A 60 12.60 -29.21 22.91
N VAL A 61 13.54 -28.29 23.06
CA VAL A 61 14.59 -28.34 24.09
C VAL A 61 13.98 -28.39 25.51
N ARG A 62 12.93 -27.60 25.73
CA ARG A 62 12.23 -27.56 27.04
C ARG A 62 11.15 -28.63 27.21
N ALA A 63 10.93 -29.48 26.21
CA ALA A 63 9.85 -30.47 26.17
C ALA A 63 8.44 -29.84 26.42
N THR A 64 8.27 -28.57 26.07
CA THR A 64 7.00 -27.81 26.24
C THR A 64 6.17 -27.78 24.97
N LEU A 65 6.71 -28.24 23.84
CA LEU A 65 6.04 -28.20 22.53
C LEU A 65 4.99 -29.30 22.46
N SER A 66 3.72 -28.95 22.42
CA SER A 66 2.66 -29.89 22.15
C SER A 66 2.60 -30.26 20.67
N TRP A 67 2.31 -31.53 20.36
CA TRP A 67 2.18 -32.03 18.99
C TRP A 67 1.21 -31.19 18.12
N PRO A 68 0.00 -30.83 18.59
CA PRO A 68 -0.90 -30.00 17.79
C PRO A 68 -0.30 -28.63 17.45
N THR A 69 0.45 -28.01 18.37
CA THR A 69 1.11 -26.71 18.12
C THR A 69 2.21 -26.86 17.08
N ALA A 70 3.01 -27.93 17.13
CA ALA A 70 4.03 -28.21 16.15
C ALA A 70 3.43 -28.41 14.74
N VAL A 71 2.38 -29.19 14.60
CA VAL A 71 1.66 -29.44 13.36
C VAL A 71 1.08 -28.12 12.80
N TYR A 72 0.50 -27.29 13.65
CA TYR A 72 -0.06 -26.00 13.24
C TYR A 72 1.05 -25.04 12.72
N MET A 73 2.16 -24.93 13.44
CA MET A 73 3.27 -24.06 13.05
C MET A 73 3.95 -24.51 11.75
N LEU A 74 4.26 -25.79 11.63
CA LEU A 74 4.98 -26.35 10.47
C LEU A 74 4.07 -26.62 9.28
N GLY A 75 2.86 -27.14 9.52
CA GLY A 75 1.94 -27.56 8.47
C GLY A 75 1.10 -26.44 7.86
N PHE A 76 0.83 -25.39 8.61
CA PHE A 76 -0.04 -24.30 8.14
C PHE A 76 0.64 -22.93 8.15
N THR A 77 1.20 -22.52 9.30
CA THR A 77 1.68 -21.14 9.44
C THR A 77 2.92 -20.88 8.59
N LEU A 78 3.90 -21.79 8.62
CA LEU A 78 5.15 -21.63 7.88
C LEU A 78 4.96 -21.69 6.36
N PRO A 79 4.16 -22.61 5.78
CA PRO A 79 3.85 -22.63 4.36
C PRO A 79 3.11 -21.39 3.88
N VAL A 80 2.12 -20.89 4.64
CA VAL A 80 1.37 -19.67 4.27
C VAL A 80 2.28 -18.45 4.34
N LEU A 81 3.14 -18.35 5.35
CA LEU A 81 4.14 -17.30 5.47
C LEU A 81 5.10 -17.32 4.29
N MET A 82 5.61 -18.49 3.89
CA MET A 82 6.49 -18.65 2.73
C MET A 82 5.78 -18.28 1.43
N ALA A 83 4.53 -18.71 1.23
CA ALA A 83 3.72 -18.35 0.09
C ALA A 83 3.52 -16.83 0.02
N THR A 84 3.26 -16.17 1.15
CA THR A 84 3.12 -14.71 1.25
C THR A 84 4.44 -14.02 0.90
N LEU A 85 5.56 -14.51 1.42
CA LEU A 85 6.89 -13.96 1.12
C LEU A 85 7.19 -14.07 -0.39
N LEU A 86 6.99 -15.23 -0.99
CA LEU A 86 7.20 -15.45 -2.43
C LEU A 86 6.29 -14.57 -3.29
N GLN A 87 5.05 -14.35 -2.85
CA GLN A 87 4.10 -13.48 -3.53
C GLN A 87 4.55 -12.02 -3.59
N THR A 88 5.28 -11.54 -2.57
CA THR A 88 5.82 -10.16 -2.57
C THR A 88 6.95 -9.94 -3.59
N TYR A 89 7.54 -11.00 -4.15
CA TYR A 89 8.56 -10.92 -5.22
C TYR A 89 7.97 -11.00 -6.62
N LYS A 90 6.70 -11.44 -6.75
CA LYS A 90 6.02 -11.50 -8.05
C LYS A 90 5.24 -10.20 -8.23
N GLU A 91 5.21 -9.67 -9.45
CA GLU A 91 4.35 -8.55 -9.85
C GLU A 91 2.86 -8.96 -9.88
N ALA A 92 2.47 -9.85 -9.02
CA ALA A 92 1.13 -10.41 -8.98
C ALA A 92 0.14 -9.45 -8.32
N SER A 93 -1.12 -9.67 -8.58
CA SER A 93 -2.25 -8.88 -8.07
C SER A 93 -2.08 -8.46 -6.61
N TYR A 94 -1.98 -7.17 -6.37
CA TYR A 94 -1.90 -6.56 -5.05
C TYR A 94 -2.99 -7.08 -4.08
N ARG A 95 -4.21 -7.32 -4.56
CA ARG A 95 -5.31 -7.86 -3.74
C ARG A 95 -4.97 -9.24 -3.17
N ARG A 96 -4.34 -10.12 -3.97
CA ARG A 96 -3.91 -11.46 -3.51
C ARG A 96 -2.82 -11.35 -2.45
N SER A 97 -1.86 -10.45 -2.64
CA SER A 97 -0.80 -10.21 -1.66
C SER A 97 -1.34 -9.71 -0.33
N GLN A 98 -2.31 -8.80 -0.32
CA GLN A 98 -2.94 -8.30 0.90
C GLN A 98 -3.77 -9.39 1.60
N ALA A 99 -4.50 -10.22 0.87
CA ALA A 99 -5.27 -11.33 1.43
C ALA A 99 -4.36 -12.40 2.07
N LEU A 100 -3.26 -12.76 1.39
CA LEU A 100 -2.27 -13.70 1.94
C LEU A 100 -1.57 -13.12 3.18
N LEU A 101 -1.21 -11.84 3.15
CA LEU A 101 -0.63 -11.17 4.31
C LEU A 101 -1.60 -11.16 5.50
N ALA A 102 -2.88 -10.86 5.27
CA ALA A 102 -3.91 -10.92 6.30
C ALA A 102 -4.07 -12.34 6.88
N LEU A 103 -4.09 -13.35 6.01
CA LEU A 103 -4.15 -14.76 6.44
C LEU A 103 -2.93 -15.16 7.26
N THR A 104 -1.71 -14.81 6.80
CA THR A 104 -0.47 -15.08 7.55
C THR A 104 -0.51 -14.43 8.93
N THR A 105 -0.91 -13.15 8.97
CA THR A 105 -1.02 -12.39 10.21
C THR A 105 -2.05 -12.99 11.16
N PHE A 106 -3.18 -13.45 10.63
CA PHE A 106 -4.22 -14.14 11.41
C PHE A 106 -3.70 -15.45 12.00
N LEU A 107 -3.04 -16.28 11.19
CA LEU A 107 -2.48 -17.56 11.66
C LEU A 107 -1.41 -17.36 12.75
N LEU A 108 -0.52 -16.40 12.58
CA LEU A 108 0.46 -16.02 13.61
C LEU A 108 -0.24 -15.50 14.88
N GLY A 109 -1.28 -14.71 14.71
CA GLY A 109 -2.08 -14.18 15.82
C GLY A 109 -2.80 -15.28 16.60
N LEU A 110 -3.29 -16.33 15.94
CA LEU A 110 -3.89 -17.49 16.63
C LEU A 110 -2.88 -18.21 17.53
N ILE A 111 -1.60 -18.28 17.14
CA ILE A 111 -0.54 -18.79 18.02
C ILE A 111 -0.45 -17.91 19.27
N CYS A 112 -0.38 -16.59 19.09
CA CYS A 112 -0.33 -15.63 20.19
C CYS A 112 -1.55 -15.75 21.11
N VAL A 113 -2.76 -15.85 20.55
CA VAL A 113 -4.01 -16.07 21.30
C VAL A 113 -3.96 -17.37 22.09
N SER A 114 -3.53 -18.47 21.48
CA SER A 114 -3.46 -19.79 22.15
C SER A 114 -2.47 -19.79 23.31
N LEU A 115 -1.32 -19.16 23.14
CA LEU A 115 -0.31 -19.01 24.20
C LEU A 115 -0.81 -18.12 25.33
N SER A 116 -1.52 -17.04 25.00
CA SER A 116 -2.12 -16.13 25.98
C SER A 116 -3.16 -16.83 26.84
N LEU A 117 -4.09 -17.57 26.23
CA LEU A 117 -5.12 -18.34 26.96
C LEU A 117 -4.51 -19.40 27.88
N ARG A 118 -3.52 -20.15 27.40
CA ARG A 118 -2.82 -21.15 28.24
C ARG A 118 -2.07 -20.49 29.40
N GLY A 119 -1.38 -19.36 29.14
CA GLY A 119 -0.66 -18.64 30.18
C GLY A 119 -1.58 -18.11 31.28
N SER A 120 -2.77 -17.63 30.93
CA SER A 120 -3.77 -17.18 31.89
C SER A 120 -4.26 -18.33 32.80
N LEU A 121 -4.40 -19.55 32.29
CA LEU A 121 -4.73 -20.75 33.12
C LEU A 121 -3.67 -21.04 34.22
N TYR A 122 -2.42 -20.64 34.01
CA TYR A 122 -1.33 -20.78 34.98
C TYR A 122 -1.10 -19.49 35.81
N GLY A 123 -2.07 -18.56 35.82
CA GLY A 123 -2.03 -17.36 36.68
C GLY A 123 -1.11 -16.23 36.14
N ALA A 124 -0.67 -16.32 34.88
CA ALA A 124 0.23 -15.33 34.30
C ALA A 124 -0.57 -14.26 33.54
N ALA A 125 -1.01 -13.22 34.25
CA ALA A 125 -1.84 -12.12 33.69
C ALA A 125 -1.20 -11.33 32.53
N TYR A 126 0.13 -11.33 32.41
CA TYR A 126 0.84 -10.60 31.35
C TYR A 126 0.65 -11.20 29.94
N HIS A 127 0.16 -12.43 29.81
CA HIS A 127 -0.05 -13.04 28.50
C HIS A 127 -1.15 -12.36 27.67
N PHE A 128 -2.16 -11.77 28.31
CA PHE A 128 -3.18 -10.96 27.61
C PHE A 128 -2.56 -9.76 26.90
N ALA A 129 -1.55 -9.11 27.50
CA ALA A 129 -0.85 -7.99 26.91
C ALA A 129 -0.21 -8.35 25.55
N ALA A 130 0.27 -9.58 25.37
CA ALA A 130 0.80 -10.05 24.09
C ALA A 130 -0.27 -10.09 23.00
N THR A 131 -1.50 -10.51 23.31
CA THR A 131 -2.61 -10.49 22.36
C THR A 131 -2.99 -9.06 21.98
N VAL A 132 -3.08 -8.15 22.96
CA VAL A 132 -3.37 -6.72 22.73
C VAL A 132 -2.29 -6.10 21.83
N ALA A 133 -1.01 -6.34 22.14
CA ALA A 133 0.12 -5.86 21.34
C ALA A 133 0.07 -6.41 19.90
N TRP A 134 -0.27 -7.70 19.73
CA TRP A 134 -0.40 -8.30 18.41
C TRP A 134 -1.53 -7.66 17.59
N VAL A 135 -2.72 -7.48 18.18
CA VAL A 135 -3.86 -6.80 17.54
C VAL A 135 -3.49 -5.37 17.15
N PHE A 136 -2.74 -4.66 18.01
CA PHE A 136 -2.25 -3.32 17.67
C PHE A 136 -1.26 -3.36 16.49
N MET A 137 -0.35 -4.33 16.45
CA MET A 137 0.58 -4.52 15.32
C MET A 137 -0.15 -4.80 14.01
N VAL A 138 -1.25 -5.55 14.03
CA VAL A 138 -2.12 -5.80 12.86
C VAL A 138 -2.62 -4.49 12.27
N TRP A 139 -3.03 -3.56 13.13
CA TRP A 139 -3.57 -2.28 12.70
C TRP A 139 -2.51 -1.32 12.13
N VAL A 140 -1.30 -1.28 12.69
CA VAL A 140 -0.38 -0.17 12.46
C VAL A 140 0.90 -0.59 11.74
N VAL A 141 1.46 -1.75 12.08
CA VAL A 141 2.84 -2.11 11.69
C VAL A 141 2.92 -2.93 10.42
N LEU A 142 1.97 -3.83 10.20
CA LEU A 142 2.07 -4.89 9.18
C LEU A 142 1.75 -4.41 7.75
N GLY A 143 1.42 -3.13 7.55
CA GLY A 143 1.16 -2.59 6.22
C GLY A 143 -0.07 -3.18 5.53
N LEU A 144 -1.04 -3.66 6.30
CA LEU A 144 -2.33 -4.07 5.80
C LEU A 144 -3.18 -2.84 5.48
N GLN A 145 -3.94 -2.89 4.38
CA GLN A 145 -5.00 -1.89 4.16
C GLN A 145 -6.07 -2.03 5.24
N PHE A 146 -6.73 -0.92 5.58
CA PHE A 146 -7.75 -0.83 6.62
C PHE A 146 -8.76 -1.98 6.62
N ARG A 147 -9.28 -2.37 5.44
CA ARG A 147 -10.26 -3.44 5.31
C ARG A 147 -9.73 -4.80 5.76
N TYR A 148 -8.50 -5.14 5.38
CA TYR A 148 -7.84 -6.38 5.74
C TYR A 148 -7.40 -6.38 7.21
N ALA A 149 -6.87 -5.23 7.67
CA ALA A 149 -6.51 -5.05 9.08
C ALA A 149 -7.75 -5.20 9.99
N ALA A 150 -8.88 -4.56 9.62
CA ALA A 150 -10.13 -4.65 10.36
C ALA A 150 -10.65 -6.10 10.46
N ALA A 151 -10.72 -6.81 9.32
CA ALA A 151 -11.17 -8.19 9.32
C ALA A 151 -10.29 -9.08 10.19
N THR A 152 -8.95 -8.94 10.09
CA THR A 152 -7.98 -9.74 10.85
C THR A 152 -8.04 -9.43 12.35
N ALA A 153 -8.05 -8.15 12.73
CA ALA A 153 -8.03 -7.72 14.13
C ALA A 153 -9.33 -8.12 14.86
N VAL A 154 -10.48 -7.95 14.19
CA VAL A 154 -11.80 -8.36 14.74
C VAL A 154 -11.86 -9.89 14.88
N ALA A 155 -11.41 -10.64 13.86
CA ALA A 155 -11.39 -12.11 13.93
C ALA A 155 -10.49 -12.63 15.06
N LEU A 156 -9.32 -12.03 15.27
CA LEU A 156 -8.42 -12.38 16.39
C LEU A 156 -9.05 -12.04 17.74
N SER A 157 -9.67 -10.87 17.86
CA SER A 157 -10.37 -10.45 19.09
C SER A 157 -11.51 -11.41 19.42
N PHE A 158 -12.29 -11.78 18.40
CA PHE A 158 -13.35 -12.78 18.55
C PHE A 158 -12.80 -14.15 18.98
N SER A 159 -11.70 -14.61 18.36
CA SER A 159 -11.07 -15.89 18.70
C SER A 159 -10.58 -15.94 20.15
N TYR A 160 -10.07 -14.80 20.66
CA TYR A 160 -9.64 -14.69 22.07
C TYR A 160 -10.83 -14.79 23.04
N VAL A 161 -11.88 -13.99 22.80
CA VAL A 161 -13.10 -13.99 23.63
C VAL A 161 -13.79 -15.35 23.59
N TRP A 162 -13.89 -15.95 22.40
CA TRP A 162 -14.44 -17.32 22.26
C TRP A 162 -13.64 -18.36 23.06
N GLY A 163 -12.31 -18.26 23.03
CA GLY A 163 -11.45 -19.15 23.83
C GLY A 163 -11.68 -19.01 25.33
N GLN A 164 -11.83 -17.77 25.83
CA GLN A 164 -12.15 -17.53 27.23
C GLN A 164 -13.50 -18.11 27.64
N LEU A 165 -14.52 -17.96 26.80
CA LEU A 165 -15.85 -18.52 27.04
C LEU A 165 -15.84 -20.06 27.02
N SER A 166 -15.06 -20.68 26.12
CA SER A 166 -14.98 -22.12 25.96
C SER A 166 -14.23 -22.82 27.12
N TRP A 167 -13.37 -22.08 27.83
CA TRP A 167 -12.55 -22.61 28.93
C TRP A 167 -13.01 -22.12 30.30
N ASP A 168 -14.25 -21.59 30.41
CA ASP A 168 -14.89 -21.10 31.64
C ASP A 168 -14.03 -20.16 32.49
N PHE A 169 -13.38 -19.18 31.81
CA PHE A 169 -12.62 -18.16 32.51
C PHE A 169 -13.52 -17.32 33.44
N PRO A 170 -12.97 -16.79 34.56
CA PRO A 170 -13.71 -15.88 35.45
C PRO A 170 -14.29 -14.71 34.73
N ARG A 171 -15.53 -14.32 35.06
CA ARG A 171 -16.26 -13.21 34.37
C ARG A 171 -15.54 -11.86 34.44
N ASN A 172 -14.83 -11.59 35.53
CA ASN A 172 -14.03 -10.39 35.67
C ASN A 172 -12.90 -10.32 34.65
N GLU A 173 -12.20 -11.43 34.37
CA GLU A 173 -11.16 -11.50 33.34
C GLU A 173 -11.74 -11.30 31.94
N LEU A 174 -12.91 -11.88 31.68
CA LEU A 174 -13.64 -11.69 30.42
C LEU A 174 -13.97 -10.19 30.19
N TYR A 175 -14.49 -9.49 31.22
CA TYR A 175 -14.79 -8.06 31.10
C TYR A 175 -13.54 -7.23 30.78
N PHE A 176 -12.43 -7.46 31.50
CA PHE A 176 -11.17 -6.77 31.24
C PHE A 176 -10.65 -7.03 29.83
N SER A 177 -10.74 -8.27 29.37
CA SER A 177 -10.30 -8.66 28.02
C SER A 177 -11.15 -8.00 26.94
N VAL A 178 -12.46 -7.98 27.08
CA VAL A 178 -13.39 -7.34 26.14
C VAL A 178 -13.11 -5.83 26.08
N ILE A 179 -12.99 -5.17 27.21
CA ILE A 179 -12.68 -3.71 27.28
C ILE A 179 -11.32 -3.43 26.64
N GLY A 180 -10.27 -4.20 26.94
CA GLY A 180 -8.94 -4.04 26.38
C GLY A 180 -8.91 -4.26 24.87
N LEU A 181 -9.60 -5.30 24.37
CA LEU A 181 -9.70 -5.59 22.93
C LEU A 181 -10.53 -4.53 22.20
N LEU A 182 -11.62 -4.02 22.78
CA LEU A 182 -12.38 -2.92 22.21
C LEU A 182 -11.52 -1.66 22.12
N THR A 183 -10.80 -1.34 23.19
CA THR A 183 -9.91 -0.16 23.24
C THR A 183 -8.84 -0.23 22.15
N VAL A 184 -8.13 -1.36 22.02
CA VAL A 184 -7.07 -1.51 21.01
C VAL A 184 -7.64 -1.52 19.59
N ASN A 185 -8.83 -2.06 19.36
CA ASN A 185 -9.47 -2.03 18.05
C ASN A 185 -9.94 -0.61 17.67
N ILE A 186 -10.47 0.16 18.61
CA ILE A 186 -10.88 1.55 18.35
C ILE A 186 -9.65 2.41 18.05
N ILE A 187 -8.64 2.38 18.93
CA ILE A 187 -7.43 3.21 18.78
C ILE A 187 -6.65 2.76 17.52
N GLY A 188 -6.41 1.47 17.38
CA GLY A 188 -5.67 0.91 16.24
C GLY A 188 -6.40 1.16 14.92
N GLY A 189 -7.71 0.98 14.89
CA GLY A 189 -8.54 1.25 13.72
C GLY A 189 -8.49 2.73 13.32
N TYR A 190 -8.58 3.63 14.28
CA TYR A 190 -8.41 5.05 14.02
C TYR A 190 -7.02 5.39 13.48
N CYS A 191 -5.95 4.85 14.08
CA CYS A 191 -4.58 5.05 13.60
C CYS A 191 -4.38 4.51 12.18
N CYS A 192 -4.88 3.30 11.89
CA CYS A 192 -4.80 2.69 10.57
C CYS A 192 -5.54 3.52 9.52
N TYR A 193 -6.74 3.99 9.85
CA TYR A 193 -7.53 4.87 8.99
C TYR A 193 -6.77 6.17 8.66
N GLN A 194 -6.21 6.82 9.67
CA GLN A 194 -5.44 8.06 9.49
C GLN A 194 -4.18 7.82 8.67
N LEU A 195 -3.47 6.72 8.91
CA LEU A 195 -2.27 6.35 8.15
C LEU A 195 -2.60 6.10 6.67
N GLU A 196 -3.62 5.30 6.37
CA GLU A 196 -4.03 5.03 4.99
C GLU A 196 -4.54 6.31 4.30
N SER A 197 -5.31 7.13 5.00
CA SER A 197 -5.79 8.42 4.51
C SER A 197 -4.63 9.36 4.17
N ALA A 198 -3.61 9.45 5.04
CA ALA A 198 -2.43 10.27 4.81
C ALA A 198 -1.59 9.78 3.62
N LEU A 199 -1.43 8.46 3.46
CA LEU A 199 -0.73 7.88 2.31
C LEU A 199 -1.46 8.15 0.99
N ARG A 200 -2.79 8.06 0.99
CA ARG A 200 -3.62 8.39 -0.19
C ARG A 200 -3.54 9.87 -0.54
N GLN A 201 -3.54 10.74 0.47
CA GLN A 201 -3.37 12.18 0.27
C GLN A 201 -1.98 12.49 -0.31
N ALA A 202 -0.92 11.94 0.25
CA ALA A 202 0.45 12.14 -0.24
C ALA A 202 0.63 11.64 -1.68
N PHE A 203 0.01 10.50 -2.04
CA PHE A 203 -0.01 10.00 -3.41
C PHE A 203 -0.70 10.99 -4.37
N HIS A 204 -1.88 11.48 -3.99
CA HIS A 204 -2.62 12.45 -4.81
C HIS A 204 -1.84 13.76 -5.00
N GLU A 205 -1.25 14.29 -3.92
CA GLU A 205 -0.44 15.51 -3.97
C GLU A 205 0.81 15.32 -4.83
N SER A 206 1.51 14.19 -4.69
CA SER A 206 2.67 13.86 -5.52
C SER A 206 2.30 13.79 -7.00
N ARG A 207 1.16 13.17 -7.33
CA ARG A 207 0.65 13.10 -8.69
C ARG A 207 0.34 14.50 -9.25
N LEU A 208 -0.36 15.33 -8.47
CA LEU A 208 -0.67 16.70 -8.88
C LEU A 208 0.58 17.53 -9.15
N LEU A 209 1.58 17.44 -8.24
CA LEU A 209 2.87 18.10 -8.42
C LEU A 209 3.59 17.61 -9.68
N ASN A 210 3.54 16.31 -9.95
CA ASN A 210 4.10 15.74 -11.17
C ASN A 210 3.39 16.25 -12.43
N GLU A 211 2.06 16.30 -12.44
CA GLU A 211 1.28 16.85 -13.57
C GLU A 211 1.60 18.33 -13.81
N LEU A 212 1.73 19.14 -12.75
CA LEU A 212 2.14 20.54 -12.86
C LEU A 212 3.58 20.67 -13.37
N ALA A 213 4.47 19.76 -12.99
CA ALA A 213 5.87 19.74 -13.41
C ALA A 213 6.09 19.12 -14.81
N GLU A 214 5.06 18.62 -15.48
CA GLU A 214 5.15 18.00 -16.81
C GLU A 214 5.03 18.99 -17.96
N ARG A 215 4.64 20.23 -17.68
CA ARG A 215 4.53 21.28 -18.70
C ARG A 215 5.67 22.27 -18.61
N ASP A 216 6.08 22.77 -19.75
CA ASP A 216 7.02 23.87 -19.85
C ASP A 216 6.37 25.17 -19.32
N GLY A 217 7.13 25.95 -18.54
CA GLY A 217 6.63 27.14 -17.87
C GLY A 217 6.18 28.25 -18.82
N LEU A 218 6.84 28.40 -19.96
CA LEU A 218 6.59 29.43 -20.96
C LEU A 218 5.51 28.96 -21.95
N THR A 219 5.73 27.85 -22.61
CA THR A 219 4.93 27.40 -23.75
C THR A 219 3.72 26.57 -23.38
N ARG A 220 3.67 26.05 -22.16
CA ARG A 220 2.63 25.11 -21.67
C ARG A 220 2.55 23.79 -22.44
N LEU A 221 3.42 23.53 -23.39
CA LEU A 221 3.61 22.21 -23.98
C LEU A 221 4.17 21.23 -22.96
N TYR A 222 4.08 19.95 -23.24
CA TYR A 222 4.74 18.96 -22.42
C TYR A 222 6.26 19.13 -22.45
N ASN A 223 6.90 19.13 -21.30
CA ASN A 223 8.34 19.27 -21.20
C ASN A 223 9.07 17.96 -21.58
N ARG A 224 10.40 18.04 -21.71
CA ARG A 224 11.26 16.91 -22.08
C ARG A 224 11.01 15.67 -21.23
N ARG A 225 10.82 15.83 -19.90
CA ARG A 225 10.59 14.69 -18.98
C ARG A 225 9.31 13.93 -19.32
N ARG A 226 8.22 14.65 -19.62
CA ARG A 226 6.95 14.05 -20.04
C ARG A 226 7.07 13.37 -21.40
N PHE A 227 7.80 14.00 -22.32
CA PHE A 227 8.09 13.44 -23.63
C PHE A 227 8.82 12.10 -23.51
N ASP A 228 9.94 12.04 -22.76
CA ASP A 228 10.74 10.83 -22.59
C ASP A 228 9.90 9.68 -22.03
N HIS A 229 9.08 9.95 -21.01
CA HIS A 229 8.17 8.96 -20.41
C HIS A 229 7.10 8.46 -21.40
N ASN A 230 6.51 9.35 -22.18
CA ASN A 230 5.49 8.99 -23.17
C ASN A 230 6.07 8.17 -24.32
N VAL A 231 7.23 8.58 -24.86
CA VAL A 231 7.91 7.86 -25.95
C VAL A 231 8.23 6.42 -25.53
N GLU A 232 8.74 6.22 -24.33
CA GLU A 232 9.04 4.87 -23.83
C GLU A 232 7.77 4.00 -23.74
N ARG A 233 6.68 4.56 -23.25
CA ARG A 233 5.38 3.87 -23.18
C ARG A 233 4.83 3.51 -24.55
N LEU A 234 4.80 4.50 -25.47
CA LEU A 234 4.30 4.33 -26.84
C LEU A 234 5.16 3.36 -27.63
N TRP A 235 6.48 3.37 -27.43
CA TRP A 235 7.40 2.41 -28.04
C TRP A 235 7.11 0.98 -27.61
N ARG A 236 6.90 0.74 -26.32
CA ARG A 236 6.53 -0.59 -25.79
C ARG A 236 5.17 -1.05 -26.34
N GLN A 237 4.21 -0.13 -26.45
CA GLN A 237 2.88 -0.42 -27.00
C GLN A 237 2.95 -0.73 -28.49
N SER A 238 3.61 0.11 -29.29
CA SER A 238 3.81 -0.06 -30.73
C SER A 238 4.47 -1.42 -31.06
N ARG A 239 5.47 -1.83 -30.26
CA ARG A 239 6.09 -3.16 -30.41
C ARG A 239 5.13 -4.30 -30.14
N ARG A 240 4.24 -4.17 -29.18
CA ARG A 240 3.23 -5.23 -28.88
C ARG A 240 2.17 -5.30 -29.95
N ASP A 241 1.69 -4.15 -30.39
CA ASP A 241 0.59 -4.03 -31.34
C ASP A 241 1.07 -4.10 -32.78
N GLN A 242 2.39 -4.22 -33.03
CA GLN A 242 3.05 -4.19 -34.34
C GLN A 242 2.62 -2.96 -35.18
N SER A 243 2.36 -1.83 -34.50
CA SER A 243 1.97 -0.59 -35.11
C SER A 243 3.20 0.30 -35.35
N GLN A 244 3.07 1.26 -36.27
CA GLN A 244 4.13 2.24 -36.56
C GLN A 244 4.08 3.37 -35.55
N LEU A 245 5.26 3.82 -35.09
CA LEU A 245 5.45 5.03 -34.29
C LEU A 245 6.30 6.00 -35.09
N THR A 246 5.81 7.21 -35.30
CA THR A 246 6.53 8.29 -35.97
C THR A 246 6.96 9.33 -34.96
N LEU A 247 8.22 9.73 -35.00
CA LEU A 247 8.77 10.81 -34.20
C LEU A 247 9.12 11.99 -35.11
N MET A 248 8.64 13.17 -34.76
CA MET A 248 8.94 14.41 -35.50
C MET A 248 9.75 15.34 -34.58
N MET A 249 10.83 15.90 -35.10
CA MET A 249 11.60 16.96 -34.46
C MET A 249 11.36 18.25 -35.22
N VAL A 250 11.01 19.32 -34.50
CA VAL A 250 10.74 20.63 -35.05
C VAL A 250 11.69 21.65 -34.41
N ASP A 251 12.28 22.51 -35.23
CA ASP A 251 13.17 23.60 -34.81
C ASP A 251 12.77 24.92 -35.47
N ILE A 252 13.11 26.05 -34.85
CA ILE A 252 12.82 27.37 -35.37
C ILE A 252 14.08 27.94 -36.02
N ASP A 253 14.03 28.09 -37.34
CA ASP A 253 15.15 28.64 -38.10
C ASP A 253 15.50 30.07 -37.65
N HIS A 254 16.81 30.29 -37.44
CA HIS A 254 17.36 31.62 -37.08
C HIS A 254 16.81 32.22 -35.78
N PHE A 255 16.26 31.41 -34.84
CA PHE A 255 15.66 31.91 -33.60
C PHE A 255 16.62 32.80 -32.79
N LYS A 256 17.93 32.46 -32.77
CA LYS A 256 18.92 33.31 -32.10
C LYS A 256 19.02 34.70 -32.73
N ALA A 257 19.06 34.77 -34.05
CA ALA A 257 19.12 36.07 -34.78
C ALA A 257 17.84 36.90 -34.53
N TYR A 258 16.69 36.24 -34.41
CA TYR A 258 15.44 36.88 -34.04
C TYR A 258 15.52 37.51 -32.65
N ASN A 259 16.03 36.78 -31.66
CA ASN A 259 16.24 37.28 -30.30
C ASN A 259 17.24 38.46 -30.26
N ASP A 260 18.32 38.35 -31.00
CA ASP A 260 19.36 39.42 -31.08
C ASP A 260 18.81 40.69 -31.68
N CYS A 261 17.82 40.60 -32.61
CA CYS A 261 17.21 41.75 -33.27
C CYS A 261 16.06 42.37 -32.49
N TYR A 262 15.16 41.54 -31.94
CA TYR A 262 13.88 41.98 -31.34
C TYR A 262 13.82 41.83 -29.81
N GLY A 263 14.87 41.27 -29.20
CA GLY A 263 14.97 41.06 -27.77
C GLY A 263 14.31 39.74 -27.30
N HIS A 264 14.70 39.27 -26.13
CA HIS A 264 14.26 38.00 -25.57
C HIS A 264 12.75 37.93 -25.31
N GLN A 265 12.12 39.06 -24.95
CA GLN A 265 10.67 39.12 -24.74
C GLN A 265 9.88 38.80 -26.02
N ALA A 266 10.33 39.35 -27.18
CA ALA A 266 9.71 39.03 -28.47
C ALA A 266 9.97 37.56 -28.87
N GLY A 267 11.13 37.02 -28.52
CA GLY A 267 11.42 35.59 -28.69
C GLY A 267 10.53 34.69 -27.87
N ASP A 268 10.28 35.04 -26.61
CA ASP A 268 9.36 34.31 -25.74
C ASP A 268 7.92 34.31 -26.30
N ASP A 269 7.47 35.48 -26.80
CA ASP A 269 6.16 35.59 -27.46
C ASP A 269 6.08 34.75 -28.74
N ALA A 270 7.16 34.67 -29.50
CA ALA A 270 7.25 33.83 -30.70
C ALA A 270 7.18 32.32 -30.32
N LEU A 271 7.89 31.91 -29.29
CA LEU A 271 7.84 30.52 -28.78
C LEU A 271 6.43 30.14 -28.34
N VAL A 272 5.73 31.02 -27.62
CA VAL A 272 4.34 30.78 -27.18
C VAL A 272 3.41 30.60 -28.39
N ARG A 273 3.51 31.46 -29.42
CA ARG A 273 2.69 31.35 -30.64
C ARG A 273 2.96 30.07 -31.42
N VAL A 274 4.22 29.69 -31.59
CA VAL A 274 4.60 28.43 -32.26
C VAL A 274 4.05 27.23 -31.45
N ALA A 275 4.16 27.26 -30.12
CA ALA A 275 3.62 26.24 -29.26
C ALA A 275 2.10 26.08 -29.37
N GLU A 276 1.36 27.21 -29.49
CA GLU A 276 -0.10 27.19 -29.68
C GLU A 276 -0.49 26.54 -31.02
N VAL A 277 0.28 26.82 -32.08
CA VAL A 277 0.05 26.19 -33.38
C VAL A 277 0.31 24.72 -33.36
N ILE A 278 1.43 24.28 -32.75
CA ILE A 278 1.76 22.85 -32.57
C ILE A 278 0.67 22.13 -31.77
N ALA A 279 0.23 22.72 -30.64
CA ALA A 279 -0.86 22.16 -29.83
C ALA A 279 -2.17 22.05 -30.60
N GLY A 280 -2.46 23.03 -31.50
CA GLY A 280 -3.64 22.99 -32.36
C GLY A 280 -3.60 21.94 -33.47
N CYS A 281 -2.41 21.51 -33.88
CA CYS A 281 -2.23 20.42 -34.85
C CYS A 281 -2.39 19.02 -34.23
N ALA A 282 -2.14 18.89 -32.91
CA ALA A 282 -2.28 17.62 -32.17
C ALA A 282 -3.76 17.34 -31.89
N GLN A 283 -4.42 16.58 -32.74
CA GLN A 283 -5.88 16.30 -32.68
C GLN A 283 -6.23 14.96 -32.02
N ARG A 284 -5.25 14.11 -31.76
CA ARG A 284 -5.48 12.80 -31.15
C ARG A 284 -4.90 12.73 -29.73
N PRO A 285 -5.48 11.93 -28.84
CA PRO A 285 -4.98 11.80 -27.46
C PRO A 285 -3.53 11.31 -27.34
N LEU A 286 -2.93 10.85 -28.43
CA LEU A 286 -1.57 10.29 -28.51
C LEU A 286 -0.63 11.14 -29.38
N ASP A 287 -1.11 12.24 -29.96
CA ASP A 287 -0.28 13.18 -30.74
C ASP A 287 0.58 14.07 -29.84
#